data_f6ed94826ca9a3b64794156249864dd6
#
_entry.id   f6ed94826ca9a3b64794156249864dd6
#
_cell.length_a   1.000
_cell.length_b   1.000
_cell.length_c   1.000
_cell.angle_alpha   90.00
_cell.angle_beta   90.00
_cell.angle_gamma   90.00
#
_symmetry.space_group_name_H-M   'P 1'
#
loop_
_entity.id
_entity.type
_entity.pdbx_description
1 polymer ?
#
loop_
_entity_poly.entity_id
_entity_poly.type
_entity_poly.pdbx_seq_one_letter_code
_entity_poly.pdbx_strand_id
1 'polypeptide(L)'
;MRSISQPFLRRPVFTVVCSLLILLAGLTSLLGLGLEDLPQLAPTRVSVSASFPAASPDVVEQSVTAVLEQQLNGLEGVESISSTSRQGGASISLRFSSGDPELNAIKVQNEVSLATRRLPTAVGRQGLQVRRSSNDLLMILGFSHPPDQYVPTFLTGWLDQSLRESLLTTPGVGDVVVFGGSELSFRIWLDPQRLEQAKLTVTDVTQALAEQNVLAAIGSIGASPAPTGQLISLPVEAEGRLRSQDDFENLVLRRFDNGGLLRLKDVGRVVLGQKSYGRTAMNLQGERSVAVGLYQRDGANALQVSRSIKDQLQQLESNFPPGVELSLIVDVADTVQDNLDRTLSTLRDAVILVLLVLVLFLGRWRLAMIPGIAVPVALVGSLVVVRLSGSELNSLILFGLVLATGIVVDDAIVVTEDIASRIERGEAPQQAAEHAMAELASAVVATSLVLAAVFIPVLLIPGSIGRLYQPIALAIGGAILFSTLNALSFTCLLYTSPSPRD
;
A
#
# COMPACT_ATOMS: atom_id res chain seq x y z
N MET A 1 37.09 5.13 33.51
CA MET A 1 36.02 5.97 32.92
C MET A 1 36.13 7.47 33.14
N ARG A 2 37.11 7.97 33.94
CA ARG A 2 37.41 9.41 34.08
C ARG A 2 37.69 10.16 32.76
N SER A 3 37.92 9.44 31.65
CA SER A 3 38.31 10.03 30.37
C SER A 3 37.19 10.42 29.41
N ILE A 4 35.95 9.86 29.57
CA ILE A 4 34.87 10.04 28.57
C ILE A 4 34.16 11.38 28.78
N SER A 5 33.86 11.79 30.02
CA SER A 5 33.16 13.05 30.33
C SER A 5 34.08 14.27 30.43
N GLN A 6 35.39 14.08 30.75
CA GLN A 6 36.35 15.18 30.87
C GLN A 6 36.46 16.11 29.64
N PRO A 7 36.51 15.63 28.37
CA PRO A 7 36.56 16.54 27.23
C PRO A 7 35.33 17.42 27.08
N PHE A 8 34.18 16.93 27.49
CA PHE A 8 32.89 17.66 27.43
C PHE A 8 32.82 18.77 28.53
N LEU A 9 33.27 18.48 29.74
CA LEU A 9 33.35 19.44 30.83
C LEU A 9 34.35 20.58 30.58
N ARG A 10 35.52 20.25 29.96
CA ARG A 10 36.56 21.24 29.67
C ARG A 10 36.29 22.11 28.44
N ARG A 11 35.39 21.69 27.53
CA ARG A 11 35.09 22.39 26.27
C ARG A 11 33.59 22.58 26.07
N PRO A 12 33.00 23.56 26.76
CA PRO A 12 31.54 23.77 26.74
C PRO A 12 30.97 24.00 25.34
N VAL A 13 31.68 24.72 24.49
CA VAL A 13 31.25 24.95 23.11
C VAL A 13 31.15 23.66 22.32
N PHE A 14 32.10 22.74 22.53
CA PHE A 14 32.07 21.43 21.86
C PHE A 14 30.81 20.61 22.17
N THR A 15 30.38 20.63 23.43
CA THR A 15 29.20 19.91 23.89
C THR A 15 27.91 20.48 23.31
N VAL A 16 27.78 21.83 23.29
CA VAL A 16 26.62 22.48 22.66
C VAL A 16 26.56 22.16 21.17
N VAL A 17 27.70 22.20 20.48
CA VAL A 17 27.80 21.88 19.06
C VAL A 17 27.41 20.40 18.80
N CYS A 18 27.85 19.45 19.63
CA CYS A 18 27.45 18.04 19.52
C CYS A 18 25.93 17.86 19.68
N SER A 19 25.33 18.48 20.71
CA SER A 19 23.87 18.41 20.92
C SER A 19 23.09 19.05 19.78
N LEU A 20 23.58 20.17 19.25
CA LEU A 20 22.99 20.85 18.09
C LEU A 20 23.10 19.98 16.82
N LEU A 21 24.25 19.33 16.62
CA LEU A 21 24.43 18.39 15.48
C LEU A 21 23.50 17.19 15.58
N ILE A 22 23.31 16.62 16.77
CA ILE A 22 22.33 15.54 17.00
C ILE A 22 20.92 16.01 16.64
N LEU A 23 20.54 17.18 17.11
CA LEU A 23 19.22 17.76 16.84
C LEU A 23 19.03 18.06 15.35
N LEU A 24 20.02 18.62 14.67
CA LEU A 24 19.98 18.86 13.23
C LEU A 24 19.94 17.56 12.43
N ALA A 25 20.76 16.57 12.81
CA ALA A 25 20.74 15.25 12.16
C ALA A 25 19.39 14.55 12.35
N GLY A 26 18.80 14.62 13.53
CA GLY A 26 17.47 14.07 13.81
C GLY A 26 16.37 14.79 13.05
N LEU A 27 16.42 16.13 12.98
CA LEU A 27 15.45 16.93 12.22
C LEU A 27 15.55 16.67 10.70
N THR A 28 16.75 16.56 10.16
CA THR A 28 16.95 16.17 8.75
C THR A 28 16.53 14.74 8.49
N SER A 29 16.66 13.86 9.49
CA SER A 29 16.13 12.50 9.42
C SER A 29 14.60 12.52 9.37
N LEU A 30 13.94 13.30 10.21
CA LEU A 30 12.49 13.46 10.21
C LEU A 30 11.94 13.93 8.85
N LEU A 31 12.59 14.92 8.23
CA LEU A 31 12.19 15.45 6.93
C LEU A 31 12.40 14.43 5.78
N GLY A 32 13.29 13.46 5.96
CA GLY A 32 13.61 12.47 4.96
C GLY A 32 12.99 11.09 5.20
N LEU A 33 12.27 10.90 6.31
CA LEU A 33 11.53 9.67 6.59
C LEU A 33 10.17 9.70 5.87
N GLY A 34 9.84 8.60 5.20
CA GLY A 34 8.48 8.35 4.73
C GLY A 34 7.52 8.20 5.91
N LEU A 35 6.24 8.51 5.68
CA LEU A 35 5.18 8.36 6.68
C LEU A 35 4.31 7.17 6.30
N GLU A 36 4.25 6.18 7.18
CA GLU A 36 3.35 5.01 7.07
C GLU A 36 2.49 4.91 8.33
N ASP A 37 1.33 4.28 8.25
CA ASP A 37 0.51 4.02 9.46
C ASP A 37 1.12 2.90 10.29
N LEU A 38 1.38 1.77 9.64
CA LEU A 38 2.00 0.58 10.23
C LEU A 38 3.11 0.07 9.31
N PRO A 39 4.15 -0.58 9.86
CA PRO A 39 5.16 -1.24 9.03
C PRO A 39 4.47 -2.26 8.12
N GLN A 40 5.01 -2.47 6.92
CA GLN A 40 4.48 -3.44 5.95
C GLN A 40 4.52 -4.86 6.55
N LEU A 41 3.42 -5.20 7.22
CA LEU A 41 3.24 -6.50 7.88
C LEU A 41 2.69 -7.54 6.93
N ALA A 42 2.00 -7.10 5.88
CA ALA A 42 1.36 -7.99 4.95
C ALA A 42 2.42 -8.81 4.20
N PRO A 43 2.41 -10.14 4.37
CA PRO A 43 3.22 -11.00 3.53
C PRO A 43 2.78 -10.79 2.09
N THR A 44 3.73 -10.84 1.15
CA THR A 44 3.43 -10.75 -0.27
C THR A 44 2.34 -11.76 -0.64
N ARG A 45 1.28 -11.27 -1.24
CA ARG A 45 0.20 -12.11 -1.75
C ARG A 45 0.18 -12.07 -3.26
N VAL A 46 0.04 -13.25 -3.87
CA VAL A 46 -0.21 -13.40 -5.29
C VAL A 46 -1.54 -14.10 -5.46
N SER A 47 -2.44 -13.52 -6.24
CA SER A 47 -3.75 -14.10 -6.53
C SER A 47 -3.79 -14.60 -7.97
N VAL A 48 -4.33 -15.81 -8.13
CA VAL A 48 -4.60 -16.43 -9.42
C VAL A 48 -6.11 -16.53 -9.59
N SER A 49 -6.65 -15.94 -10.65
CA SER A 49 -8.08 -16.00 -10.97
C SER A 49 -8.28 -16.78 -12.26
N ALA A 50 -9.20 -17.73 -12.22
CA ALA A 50 -9.63 -18.55 -13.35
C ALA A 50 -11.13 -18.37 -13.61
N SER A 51 -11.53 -18.16 -14.86
CA SER A 51 -12.93 -18.09 -15.25
C SER A 51 -13.33 -19.37 -15.98
N PHE A 52 -14.42 -20.00 -15.52
CA PHE A 52 -15.02 -21.17 -16.14
C PHE A 52 -16.54 -20.99 -16.22
N PRO A 53 -17.04 -20.22 -17.20
CA PRO A 53 -18.46 -19.87 -17.30
C PRO A 53 -19.38 -21.07 -17.27
N ALA A 54 -20.51 -20.91 -16.59
CA ALA A 54 -21.56 -21.91 -16.42
C ALA A 54 -21.18 -23.20 -15.65
N ALA A 55 -19.93 -23.35 -15.21
CA ALA A 55 -19.53 -24.49 -14.38
C ALA A 55 -20.05 -24.35 -12.95
N SER A 56 -20.52 -25.45 -12.34
CA SER A 56 -20.86 -25.51 -10.93
C SER A 56 -19.60 -25.41 -10.06
N PRO A 57 -19.70 -24.99 -8.77
CA PRO A 57 -18.55 -24.93 -7.87
C PRO A 57 -17.78 -26.25 -7.78
N ASP A 58 -18.46 -27.41 -7.74
CA ASP A 58 -17.85 -28.73 -7.67
C ASP A 58 -17.02 -29.05 -8.93
N VAL A 59 -17.53 -28.68 -10.09
CA VAL A 59 -16.82 -28.86 -11.37
C VAL A 59 -15.61 -27.95 -11.43
N VAL A 60 -15.74 -26.70 -10.97
CA VAL A 60 -14.63 -25.74 -10.89
C VAL A 60 -13.54 -26.26 -9.94
N GLU A 61 -13.95 -26.79 -8.78
CA GLU A 61 -13.01 -27.34 -7.81
C GLU A 61 -12.19 -28.49 -8.39
N GLN A 62 -12.85 -29.48 -8.93
CA GLN A 62 -12.20 -30.70 -9.44
C GLN A 62 -11.33 -30.46 -10.67
N SER A 63 -11.80 -29.62 -11.61
CA SER A 63 -11.17 -29.45 -12.90
C SER A 63 -10.24 -28.26 -13.02
N VAL A 64 -10.35 -27.28 -12.12
CA VAL A 64 -9.56 -26.05 -12.17
C VAL A 64 -8.77 -25.85 -10.88
N THR A 65 -9.46 -25.75 -9.73
CA THR A 65 -8.84 -25.40 -8.46
C THR A 65 -7.83 -26.44 -8.01
N ALA A 66 -8.22 -27.70 -7.98
CA ALA A 66 -7.35 -28.82 -7.57
C ALA A 66 -6.11 -28.96 -8.48
N VAL A 67 -6.28 -28.75 -9.79
CA VAL A 67 -5.17 -28.81 -10.76
C VAL A 67 -4.18 -27.67 -10.53
N LEU A 68 -4.67 -26.45 -10.28
CA LEU A 68 -3.82 -25.30 -9.98
C LEU A 68 -3.14 -25.44 -8.62
N GLU A 69 -3.87 -25.86 -7.59
CA GLU A 69 -3.30 -26.09 -6.25
C GLU A 69 -2.18 -27.11 -6.28
N GLN A 70 -2.39 -28.23 -6.97
CA GLN A 70 -1.37 -29.27 -7.11
C GLN A 70 -0.07 -28.73 -7.72
N GLN A 71 -0.19 -27.83 -8.70
CA GLN A 71 0.97 -27.23 -9.37
C GLN A 71 1.64 -26.16 -8.49
N LEU A 72 0.83 -25.39 -7.76
CA LEU A 72 1.31 -24.26 -6.94
C LEU A 72 1.84 -24.70 -5.56
N ASN A 73 1.46 -25.88 -5.07
CA ASN A 73 1.81 -26.36 -3.74
C ASN A 73 3.32 -26.69 -3.56
N GLY A 74 4.08 -26.73 -4.64
CA GLY A 74 5.53 -26.96 -4.61
C GLY A 74 6.38 -25.72 -4.66
N LEU A 75 5.79 -24.52 -4.68
CA LEU A 75 6.52 -23.26 -4.80
C LEU A 75 7.29 -22.91 -3.52
N GLU A 76 8.57 -22.64 -3.68
CA GLU A 76 9.44 -22.21 -2.59
C GLU A 76 9.01 -20.85 -2.03
N GLY A 77 8.96 -20.75 -0.70
CA GLY A 77 8.60 -19.53 0.01
C GLY A 77 7.11 -19.34 0.24
N VAL A 78 6.25 -20.24 -0.25
CA VAL A 78 4.81 -20.22 0.03
C VAL A 78 4.55 -20.66 1.47
N GLU A 79 3.93 -19.79 2.25
CA GLU A 79 3.51 -20.05 3.64
C GLU A 79 2.12 -20.71 3.69
N SER A 80 1.20 -20.24 2.85
CA SER A 80 -0.15 -20.78 2.77
C SER A 80 -0.79 -20.54 1.42
N ILE A 81 -1.67 -21.48 1.02
CA ILE A 81 -2.54 -21.38 -0.16
C ILE A 81 -3.98 -21.41 0.34
N SER A 82 -4.78 -20.46 -0.14
CA SER A 82 -6.21 -20.40 0.14
C SER A 82 -6.96 -20.27 -1.18
N SER A 83 -7.91 -21.17 -1.41
CA SER A 83 -8.67 -21.23 -2.66
C SER A 83 -10.16 -21.11 -2.42
N THR A 84 -10.84 -20.51 -3.37
CA THR A 84 -12.30 -20.37 -3.37
C THR A 84 -12.83 -20.76 -4.74
N SER A 85 -13.63 -21.85 -4.78
CA SER A 85 -14.36 -22.28 -5.96
C SER A 85 -15.80 -21.77 -5.90
N ARG A 86 -16.27 -21.13 -6.96
CA ARG A 86 -17.62 -20.58 -7.07
C ARG A 86 -18.21 -20.90 -8.44
N GLN A 87 -19.50 -20.70 -8.59
CA GLN A 87 -20.12 -20.81 -9.89
C GLN A 87 -19.44 -19.89 -10.91
N GLY A 88 -18.91 -20.45 -11.97
CA GLY A 88 -18.27 -19.70 -13.05
C GLY A 88 -16.80 -19.37 -12.85
N GLY A 89 -16.12 -19.83 -11.78
CA GLY A 89 -14.68 -19.61 -11.66
C GLY A 89 -14.05 -19.89 -10.29
N ALA A 90 -12.74 -19.82 -10.26
CA ALA A 90 -11.92 -20.01 -9.07
C ALA A 90 -11.03 -18.80 -8.77
N SER A 91 -10.69 -18.64 -7.51
CA SER A 91 -9.70 -17.67 -7.04
C SER A 91 -8.77 -18.36 -6.05
N ILE A 92 -7.48 -18.32 -6.30
CA ILE A 92 -6.44 -18.91 -5.45
C ILE A 92 -5.53 -17.80 -4.96
N SER A 93 -5.32 -17.71 -3.66
CA SER A 93 -4.46 -16.72 -3.03
C SER A 93 -3.27 -17.42 -2.37
N LEU A 94 -2.07 -17.10 -2.83
CA LEU A 94 -0.80 -17.57 -2.26
C LEU A 94 -0.21 -16.50 -1.37
N ARG A 95 0.17 -16.89 -0.15
CA ARG A 95 0.88 -16.04 0.79
C ARG A 95 2.33 -16.51 0.86
N PHE A 96 3.26 -15.56 0.68
CA PHE A 96 4.69 -15.83 0.77
C PHE A 96 5.25 -15.31 2.10
N SER A 97 6.07 -16.11 2.76
CA SER A 97 6.71 -15.74 4.04
C SER A 97 7.76 -14.62 3.87
N SER A 98 8.40 -14.54 2.70
CA SER A 98 9.47 -13.59 2.37
C SER A 98 9.70 -13.53 0.85
N GLY A 99 10.54 -12.62 0.43
CA GLY A 99 10.99 -12.49 -0.97
C GLY A 99 10.42 -11.25 -1.66
N ASP A 100 11.02 -10.96 -2.82
CA ASP A 100 10.59 -9.86 -3.68
C ASP A 100 9.19 -10.15 -4.25
N PRO A 101 8.22 -9.23 -4.10
CA PRO A 101 6.87 -9.39 -4.62
C PRO A 101 6.80 -9.67 -6.12
N GLU A 102 7.69 -9.06 -6.91
CA GLU A 102 7.73 -9.26 -8.36
C GLU A 102 8.24 -10.64 -8.73
N LEU A 103 9.29 -11.07 -8.07
CA LEU A 103 9.88 -12.39 -8.29
C LEU A 103 8.87 -13.50 -7.90
N ASN A 104 8.14 -13.32 -6.80
CA ASN A 104 7.11 -14.26 -6.37
C ASN A 104 5.96 -14.33 -7.38
N ALA A 105 5.52 -13.21 -7.93
CA ALA A 105 4.50 -13.20 -8.99
C ALA A 105 4.97 -13.91 -10.27
N ILE A 106 6.23 -13.73 -10.66
CA ILE A 106 6.83 -14.40 -11.82
C ILE A 106 6.89 -15.91 -11.59
N LYS A 107 7.29 -16.37 -10.38
CA LYS A 107 7.28 -17.80 -10.02
C LYS A 107 5.88 -18.40 -10.17
N VAL A 108 4.87 -17.72 -9.61
CA VAL A 108 3.46 -18.17 -9.74
C VAL A 108 3.01 -18.18 -11.18
N GLN A 109 3.32 -17.14 -11.98
CA GLN A 109 2.96 -17.08 -13.39
C GLN A 109 3.56 -18.22 -14.20
N ASN A 110 4.79 -18.61 -13.92
CA ASN A 110 5.45 -19.74 -14.59
C ASN A 110 4.72 -21.05 -14.30
N GLU A 111 4.41 -21.32 -13.02
CA GLU A 111 3.70 -22.55 -12.63
C GLU A 111 2.27 -22.59 -13.18
N VAL A 112 1.56 -21.46 -13.16
CA VAL A 112 0.21 -21.34 -13.77
C VAL A 112 0.27 -21.60 -15.27
N SER A 113 1.32 -21.14 -15.95
CA SER A 113 1.50 -21.38 -17.39
C SER A 113 1.72 -22.87 -17.69
N LEU A 114 2.43 -23.60 -16.84
CA LEU A 114 2.60 -25.04 -16.94
C LEU A 114 1.26 -25.78 -16.69
N ALA A 115 0.49 -25.35 -15.70
CA ALA A 115 -0.81 -25.92 -15.38
C ALA A 115 -1.85 -25.73 -16.50
N THR A 116 -1.75 -24.66 -17.31
CA THR A 116 -2.74 -24.31 -18.34
C THR A 116 -3.02 -25.43 -19.31
N ARG A 117 -2.03 -26.28 -19.62
CA ARG A 117 -2.19 -27.43 -20.52
C ARG A 117 -3.07 -28.55 -19.96
N ARG A 118 -3.25 -28.59 -18.63
CA ARG A 118 -4.05 -29.58 -17.90
C ARG A 118 -5.46 -29.11 -17.62
N LEU A 119 -5.74 -27.83 -17.86
CA LEU A 119 -7.05 -27.21 -17.61
C LEU A 119 -8.02 -27.42 -18.78
N PRO A 120 -9.34 -27.36 -18.52
CA PRO A 120 -10.35 -27.37 -19.57
C PRO A 120 -10.09 -26.27 -20.62
N THR A 121 -10.32 -26.58 -21.89
CA THR A 121 -10.08 -25.66 -23.01
C THR A 121 -10.82 -24.33 -22.85
N ALA A 122 -12.01 -24.35 -22.24
CA ALA A 122 -12.78 -23.13 -21.96
C ALA A 122 -12.06 -22.18 -21.01
N VAL A 123 -11.38 -22.71 -19.99
CA VAL A 123 -10.56 -21.92 -19.04
C VAL A 123 -9.32 -21.37 -19.73
N GLY A 124 -8.63 -22.20 -20.51
CA GLY A 124 -7.44 -21.79 -21.26
C GLY A 124 -7.71 -20.69 -22.29
N ARG A 125 -8.88 -20.70 -22.95
CA ARG A 125 -9.29 -19.66 -23.90
C ARG A 125 -9.58 -18.31 -23.24
N GLN A 126 -10.13 -18.30 -22.01
CA GLN A 126 -10.39 -17.06 -21.27
C GLN A 126 -9.12 -16.52 -20.58
N GLY A 127 -8.12 -17.38 -20.42
CA GLY A 127 -6.87 -17.05 -19.76
C GLY A 127 -6.97 -17.06 -18.23
N LEU A 128 -5.83 -17.27 -17.62
CA LEU A 128 -5.63 -17.19 -16.19
C LEU A 128 -5.00 -15.82 -15.86
N GLN A 129 -5.53 -15.14 -14.87
CA GLN A 129 -4.99 -13.86 -14.43
C GLN A 129 -4.20 -14.08 -13.17
N VAL A 130 -2.90 -13.80 -13.22
CA VAL A 130 -2.02 -13.73 -12.04
C VAL A 130 -1.83 -12.26 -11.71
N ARG A 131 -2.22 -11.88 -10.49
CA ARG A 131 -2.08 -10.51 -10.01
C ARG A 131 -1.33 -10.52 -8.68
N ARG A 132 -0.43 -9.58 -8.51
CA ARG A 132 0.01 -9.23 -7.17
C ARG A 132 -1.18 -8.60 -6.46
N SER A 133 -1.47 -9.07 -5.28
CA SER A 133 -2.41 -8.39 -4.42
C SER A 133 -1.60 -7.45 -3.54
N SER A 134 -1.39 -6.22 -3.99
CA SER A 134 -1.08 -5.17 -3.05
C SER A 134 -2.35 -4.96 -2.22
N ASN A 135 -2.28 -5.27 -0.94
CA ASN A 135 -3.44 -5.17 -0.05
C ASN A 135 -3.69 -3.74 0.43
N ASP A 136 -2.87 -2.80 0.03
CA ASP A 136 -2.90 -1.46 0.58
C ASP A 136 -3.88 -0.60 -0.23
N LEU A 137 -5.15 -0.82 0.08
CA LEU A 137 -6.23 0.06 -0.36
C LEU A 137 -5.96 1.45 0.23
N LEU A 138 -5.73 2.43 -0.65
CA LEU A 138 -5.47 3.80 -0.25
C LEU A 138 -6.75 4.62 -0.17
N MET A 139 -7.60 4.50 -1.21
CA MET A 139 -8.77 5.35 -1.35
C MET A 139 -9.91 4.62 -2.05
N ILE A 140 -11.16 4.91 -1.66
CA ILE A 140 -12.35 4.51 -2.39
C ILE A 140 -13.12 5.78 -2.79
N LEU A 141 -13.28 5.93 -4.08
CA LEU A 141 -14.08 6.97 -4.69
C LEU A 141 -15.45 6.41 -5.09
N GLY A 142 -16.51 7.14 -4.83
CA GLY A 142 -17.86 6.84 -5.28
C GLY A 142 -18.28 7.81 -6.38
N PHE A 143 -18.79 7.27 -7.49
CA PHE A 143 -19.36 8.06 -8.58
C PHE A 143 -20.83 7.74 -8.68
N SER A 144 -21.68 8.74 -8.54
CA SER A 144 -23.13 8.63 -8.68
C SER A 144 -23.63 9.54 -9.79
N HIS A 145 -24.79 9.22 -10.33
CA HIS A 145 -25.49 10.03 -11.31
C HIS A 145 -27.01 9.89 -11.12
N PRO A 146 -27.80 10.89 -11.52
CA PRO A 146 -29.26 10.78 -11.50
C PRO A 146 -29.73 9.57 -12.34
N PRO A 147 -30.69 8.79 -11.84
CA PRO A 147 -31.08 7.50 -12.45
C PRO A 147 -31.63 7.61 -13.89
N ASP A 148 -32.16 8.77 -14.27
CA ASP A 148 -32.79 9.00 -15.57
C ASP A 148 -31.83 9.56 -16.64
N GLN A 149 -30.59 9.90 -16.29
CA GLN A 149 -29.70 10.61 -17.18
C GLN A 149 -28.75 9.69 -17.97
N TYR A 150 -28.35 8.56 -17.41
CA TYR A 150 -27.42 7.64 -18.06
C TYR A 150 -27.83 6.16 -17.87
N VAL A 151 -27.51 5.34 -18.88
CA VAL A 151 -27.61 3.87 -18.71
C VAL A 151 -26.57 3.38 -17.70
N PRO A 152 -26.88 2.36 -16.89
CA PRO A 152 -25.99 1.87 -15.84
C PRO A 152 -24.56 1.49 -16.27
N THR A 153 -24.38 1.19 -17.56
CA THR A 153 -23.10 0.82 -18.16
C THR A 153 -22.24 1.98 -18.61
N PHE A 154 -22.86 3.16 -18.80
CA PHE A 154 -22.15 4.34 -19.27
C PHE A 154 -21.06 4.77 -18.30
N LEU A 155 -21.44 4.93 -17.03
CA LEU A 155 -20.52 5.39 -15.99
C LEU A 155 -19.33 4.43 -15.83
N THR A 156 -19.59 3.12 -15.85
CA THR A 156 -18.51 2.12 -15.76
C THR A 156 -17.55 2.21 -16.94
N GLY A 157 -18.08 2.34 -18.15
CA GLY A 157 -17.26 2.48 -19.36
C GLY A 157 -16.43 3.76 -19.36
N TRP A 158 -17.02 4.88 -18.95
CA TRP A 158 -16.31 6.14 -18.83
C TRP A 158 -15.22 6.09 -17.76
N LEU A 159 -15.51 5.51 -16.59
CA LEU A 159 -14.53 5.37 -15.51
C LEU A 159 -13.36 4.48 -15.92
N ASP A 160 -13.62 3.37 -16.62
CA ASP A 160 -12.57 2.43 -17.04
C ASP A 160 -11.69 3.03 -18.16
N GLN A 161 -12.28 3.75 -19.12
CA GLN A 161 -11.54 4.29 -20.25
C GLN A 161 -10.84 5.63 -19.95
N SER A 162 -11.46 6.50 -19.17
CA SER A 162 -10.96 7.87 -18.98
C SER A 162 -10.30 8.08 -17.64
N LEU A 163 -10.95 7.67 -16.57
CA LEU A 163 -10.47 7.96 -15.21
C LEU A 163 -9.38 6.96 -14.78
N ARG A 164 -9.59 5.66 -15.02
CA ARG A 164 -8.66 4.62 -14.60
C ARG A 164 -7.28 4.80 -15.22
N GLU A 165 -7.20 5.05 -16.51
CA GLU A 165 -5.91 5.27 -17.19
C GLU A 165 -5.20 6.50 -16.65
N SER A 166 -5.92 7.58 -16.43
CA SER A 166 -5.37 8.81 -15.87
C SER A 166 -4.82 8.58 -14.45
N LEU A 167 -5.58 7.91 -13.57
CA LEU A 167 -5.17 7.65 -12.20
C LEU A 167 -4.00 6.65 -12.10
N LEU A 168 -3.91 5.68 -13.01
CA LEU A 168 -2.77 4.74 -13.07
C LEU A 168 -1.43 5.43 -13.40
N THR A 169 -1.46 6.59 -14.05
CA THR A 169 -0.25 7.37 -14.35
C THR A 169 0.25 8.18 -13.15
N THR A 170 -0.55 8.29 -12.07
CA THR A 170 -0.17 9.02 -10.86
C THR A 170 0.98 8.29 -10.14
N PRO A 171 2.10 8.99 -9.85
CA PRO A 171 3.21 8.38 -9.13
C PRO A 171 2.78 7.79 -7.79
N GLY A 172 3.13 6.53 -7.54
CA GLY A 172 2.80 5.82 -6.30
C GLY A 172 1.47 5.06 -6.34
N VAL A 173 0.63 5.22 -7.35
CA VAL A 173 -0.54 4.36 -7.59
C VAL A 173 -0.07 3.01 -8.14
N GLY A 174 -0.53 1.92 -7.53
CA GLY A 174 -0.20 0.54 -7.91
C GLY A 174 -1.27 -0.11 -8.78
N ASP A 175 -2.54 0.05 -8.42
CA ASP A 175 -3.69 -0.47 -9.18
C ASP A 175 -4.92 0.40 -8.98
N VAL A 176 -5.82 0.37 -9.97
CA VAL A 176 -7.12 1.06 -9.94
C VAL A 176 -8.20 0.05 -10.35
N VAL A 177 -9.12 -0.23 -9.45
CA VAL A 177 -10.17 -1.23 -9.64
C VAL A 177 -11.54 -0.58 -9.59
N VAL A 178 -12.34 -0.82 -10.63
CA VAL A 178 -13.72 -0.33 -10.70
C VAL A 178 -14.67 -1.38 -10.12
N PHE A 179 -15.45 -1.02 -9.11
CA PHE A 179 -16.40 -1.88 -8.41
C PHE A 179 -17.84 -1.46 -8.65
N GLY A 180 -18.76 -2.44 -8.66
CA GLY A 180 -20.20 -2.18 -8.69
C GLY A 180 -20.75 -1.79 -10.05
N GLY A 181 -19.89 -1.68 -11.06
CA GLY A 181 -20.28 -1.48 -12.44
C GLY A 181 -20.23 -2.75 -13.26
N SER A 182 -20.76 -2.70 -14.45
CA SER A 182 -20.70 -3.78 -15.43
C SER A 182 -20.30 -3.22 -16.79
N GLU A 183 -19.35 -3.88 -17.44
CA GLU A 183 -18.95 -3.57 -18.82
C GLU A 183 -20.14 -3.69 -19.77
N LEU A 184 -20.12 -2.89 -20.82
CA LEU A 184 -21.07 -2.98 -21.92
C LEU A 184 -20.79 -4.25 -22.74
N SER A 185 -21.83 -4.97 -23.09
CA SER A 185 -21.73 -6.22 -23.86
C SER A 185 -22.95 -6.41 -24.75
N PHE A 186 -22.76 -6.99 -25.91
CA PHE A 186 -23.86 -7.52 -26.69
C PHE A 186 -24.32 -8.85 -26.10
N ARG A 187 -25.61 -8.93 -25.73
CA ARG A 187 -26.25 -10.12 -25.20
C ARG A 187 -27.10 -10.77 -26.25
N ILE A 188 -26.83 -12.04 -26.49
CA ILE A 188 -27.57 -12.87 -27.42
C ILE A 188 -28.50 -13.76 -26.60
N TRP A 189 -29.81 -13.51 -26.71
CA TRP A 189 -30.84 -14.29 -26.08
C TRP A 189 -31.39 -15.28 -27.10
N LEU A 190 -31.00 -16.56 -26.99
CA LEU A 190 -31.42 -17.63 -27.87
C LEU A 190 -32.77 -18.16 -27.43
N ASP A 191 -33.66 -18.44 -28.40
CA ASP A 191 -34.94 -19.11 -28.18
C ASP A 191 -34.77 -20.61 -28.36
N PRO A 192 -34.95 -21.43 -27.31
CA PRO A 192 -34.75 -22.86 -27.38
C PRO A 192 -35.66 -23.56 -28.41
N GLN A 193 -36.91 -23.09 -28.54
CA GLN A 193 -37.88 -23.69 -29.48
C GLN A 193 -37.48 -23.41 -30.94
N ARG A 194 -37.07 -22.22 -31.25
CA ARG A 194 -36.57 -21.84 -32.58
C ARG A 194 -35.26 -22.54 -32.93
N LEU A 195 -34.35 -22.71 -31.95
CA LEU A 195 -33.13 -23.51 -32.15
C LEU A 195 -33.44 -24.97 -32.49
N GLU A 196 -34.39 -25.56 -31.76
CA GLU A 196 -34.81 -26.94 -32.02
C GLU A 196 -35.45 -27.10 -33.41
N GLN A 197 -36.33 -26.17 -33.78
CA GLN A 197 -36.94 -26.14 -35.13
C GLN A 197 -35.88 -25.98 -36.24
N ALA A 198 -34.86 -25.20 -36.00
CA ALA A 198 -33.73 -25.01 -36.90
C ALA A 198 -32.71 -26.14 -36.85
N LYS A 199 -32.87 -27.12 -35.94
CA LYS A 199 -31.89 -28.18 -35.65
C LYS A 199 -30.49 -27.64 -35.38
N LEU A 200 -30.41 -26.58 -34.56
CA LEU A 200 -29.18 -25.96 -34.10
C LEU A 200 -29.01 -26.15 -32.61
N THR A 201 -27.76 -26.25 -32.20
CA THR A 201 -27.34 -26.20 -30.79
C THR A 201 -26.76 -24.85 -30.43
N VAL A 202 -26.65 -24.57 -29.15
CA VAL A 202 -25.96 -23.36 -28.66
C VAL A 202 -24.49 -23.35 -29.14
N THR A 203 -23.88 -24.54 -29.24
CA THR A 203 -22.50 -24.68 -29.72
C THR A 203 -22.36 -24.23 -31.17
N ASP A 204 -23.34 -24.54 -32.05
CA ASP A 204 -23.33 -24.10 -33.45
C ASP A 204 -23.36 -22.58 -33.55
N VAL A 205 -24.16 -21.90 -32.69
CA VAL A 205 -24.24 -20.44 -32.64
C VAL A 205 -22.92 -19.85 -32.13
N THR A 206 -22.33 -20.41 -31.09
CA THR A 206 -21.05 -19.91 -30.56
C THR A 206 -19.90 -20.14 -31.53
N GLN A 207 -19.92 -21.23 -32.30
CA GLN A 207 -18.95 -21.49 -33.33
C GLN A 207 -19.09 -20.52 -34.51
N ALA A 208 -20.31 -20.29 -35.00
CA ALA A 208 -20.56 -19.32 -36.06
C ALA A 208 -20.15 -17.90 -35.67
N LEU A 209 -20.38 -17.53 -34.40
CA LEU A 209 -19.92 -16.27 -33.83
C LEU A 209 -18.38 -16.19 -33.80
N ALA A 210 -17.70 -17.23 -33.36
CA ALA A 210 -16.24 -17.29 -33.32
C ALA A 210 -15.61 -17.22 -34.71
N GLU A 211 -16.26 -17.80 -35.73
CA GLU A 211 -15.76 -17.80 -37.10
C GLU A 211 -15.98 -16.46 -37.83
N GLN A 212 -17.08 -15.74 -37.53
CA GLN A 212 -17.45 -14.51 -38.22
C GLN A 212 -17.09 -13.21 -37.46
N ASN A 213 -16.68 -13.31 -36.20
CA ASN A 213 -16.25 -12.16 -35.39
C ASN A 213 -14.72 -12.17 -35.16
N VAL A 214 -13.96 -12.23 -36.24
CA VAL A 214 -12.50 -12.31 -36.21
C VAL A 214 -11.88 -11.20 -37.03
N LEU A 215 -10.88 -10.53 -36.49
CA LEU A 215 -10.00 -9.65 -37.25
C LEU A 215 -9.01 -10.50 -38.04
N ALA A 216 -9.25 -10.64 -39.35
CA ALA A 216 -8.31 -11.32 -40.21
C ALA A 216 -7.32 -10.35 -40.84
N ALA A 217 -6.04 -10.61 -40.67
CA ALA A 217 -5.01 -9.92 -41.44
C ALA A 217 -4.97 -10.53 -42.84
N ILE A 218 -5.62 -9.90 -43.80
CA ILE A 218 -5.76 -10.42 -45.18
C ILE A 218 -4.49 -10.16 -45.99
N GLY A 219 -3.69 -9.19 -45.60
CA GLY A 219 -2.48 -8.80 -46.30
C GLY A 219 -2.68 -7.59 -47.23
N SER A 220 -1.88 -7.47 -48.25
CA SER A 220 -1.95 -6.36 -49.19
C SER A 220 -1.82 -6.85 -50.64
N ILE A 221 -2.58 -6.26 -51.55
CA ILE A 221 -2.43 -6.48 -52.97
C ILE A 221 -1.23 -5.70 -53.49
N GLY A 222 -0.30 -6.36 -54.16
CA GLY A 222 0.92 -5.73 -54.65
C GLY A 222 2.06 -5.62 -53.69
N ALA A 223 2.01 -6.37 -52.55
CA ALA A 223 3.19 -6.52 -51.67
C ALA A 223 4.25 -7.38 -52.34
N SER A 224 5.51 -7.18 -51.92
CA SER A 224 6.63 -7.99 -52.40
C SER A 224 6.52 -9.46 -51.99
N PRO A 225 6.80 -10.44 -52.91
CA PRO A 225 7.37 -10.26 -54.25
C PRO A 225 6.31 -9.85 -55.28
N ALA A 226 6.48 -8.71 -55.93
CA ALA A 226 5.58 -8.13 -56.92
C ALA A 226 6.20 -8.13 -58.32
N PRO A 227 5.37 -8.15 -59.42
CA PRO A 227 5.88 -8.01 -60.77
C PRO A 227 6.66 -6.71 -60.99
N THR A 228 7.62 -6.76 -61.91
CA THR A 228 8.45 -5.57 -62.24
C THR A 228 7.57 -4.44 -62.74
N GLY A 229 7.60 -3.28 -62.09
CA GLY A 229 6.80 -2.10 -62.46
C GLY A 229 5.61 -1.82 -61.55
N GLN A 230 5.37 -2.62 -60.57
CA GLN A 230 4.30 -2.37 -59.57
C GLN A 230 4.82 -1.40 -58.50
N LEU A 231 4.26 -0.19 -58.49
CA LEU A 231 4.70 0.92 -57.62
C LEU A 231 3.76 1.13 -56.42
N ILE A 232 2.61 0.44 -56.34
CA ILE A 232 1.59 0.65 -55.32
C ILE A 232 1.22 -0.65 -54.66
N SER A 233 1.31 -0.69 -53.32
CA SER A 233 0.75 -1.74 -52.48
C SER A 233 -0.52 -1.21 -51.77
N LEU A 234 -1.63 -1.92 -51.88
CA LEU A 234 -2.91 -1.56 -51.27
C LEU A 234 -3.20 -2.55 -50.14
N PRO A 235 -3.29 -2.09 -48.88
CA PRO A 235 -3.74 -2.96 -47.80
C PRO A 235 -5.17 -3.42 -48.06
N VAL A 236 -5.44 -4.69 -47.82
CA VAL A 236 -6.81 -5.23 -47.91
C VAL A 236 -7.35 -5.35 -46.49
N GLU A 237 -8.40 -4.61 -46.22
CA GLU A 237 -9.12 -4.69 -44.95
C GLU A 237 -10.40 -5.51 -45.16
N ALA A 238 -10.69 -6.43 -44.21
CA ALA A 238 -11.97 -7.09 -44.14
C ALA A 238 -12.76 -6.54 -42.96
N GLU A 239 -14.05 -6.35 -43.17
CA GLU A 239 -14.99 -6.17 -42.08
C GLU A 239 -15.10 -7.46 -41.28
N GLY A 240 -14.28 -7.63 -40.25
CA GLY A 240 -14.18 -8.89 -39.51
C GLY A 240 -14.73 -8.84 -38.11
N ARG A 241 -14.91 -7.64 -37.53
CA ARG A 241 -15.43 -7.52 -36.16
C ARG A 241 -16.83 -6.94 -36.17
N LEU A 242 -17.76 -7.66 -35.57
CA LEU A 242 -19.13 -7.20 -35.40
C LEU A 242 -19.15 -6.03 -34.40
N ARG A 243 -19.72 -4.89 -34.80
CA ARG A 243 -19.68 -3.64 -34.02
C ARG A 243 -21.06 -3.10 -33.66
N SER A 244 -22.09 -3.50 -34.37
CA SER A 244 -23.46 -3.03 -34.18
C SER A 244 -24.41 -4.20 -33.85
N GLN A 245 -25.55 -3.89 -33.26
CA GLN A 245 -26.60 -4.88 -33.02
C GLN A 245 -27.03 -5.55 -34.32
N ASP A 246 -27.13 -4.77 -35.40
CA ASP A 246 -27.54 -5.26 -36.73
C ASP A 246 -26.52 -6.24 -37.30
N ASP A 247 -25.23 -6.05 -37.09
CA ASP A 247 -24.18 -6.97 -37.52
C ASP A 247 -24.35 -8.34 -36.85
N PHE A 248 -24.59 -8.34 -35.53
CA PHE A 248 -24.84 -9.57 -34.77
C PHE A 248 -26.16 -10.24 -35.21
N GLU A 249 -27.23 -9.49 -35.40
CA GLU A 249 -28.53 -10.00 -35.83
C GLU A 249 -28.48 -10.65 -37.22
N ASN A 250 -27.65 -10.09 -38.10
CA ASN A 250 -27.47 -10.59 -39.44
C ASN A 250 -26.41 -11.71 -39.59
N LEU A 251 -25.78 -12.14 -38.48
CA LEU A 251 -24.83 -13.24 -38.47
C LEU A 251 -25.44 -14.50 -39.06
N VAL A 252 -24.78 -15.12 -40.02
CA VAL A 252 -25.26 -16.31 -40.74
C VAL A 252 -24.94 -17.57 -39.93
N LEU A 253 -25.96 -18.26 -39.47
CA LEU A 253 -25.82 -19.54 -38.75
C LEU A 253 -25.80 -20.74 -39.67
N ARG A 254 -26.61 -20.71 -40.74
CA ARG A 254 -26.67 -21.79 -41.73
C ARG A 254 -27.06 -21.26 -43.09
N ARG A 255 -26.50 -21.86 -44.13
CA ARG A 255 -26.92 -21.68 -45.51
C ARG A 255 -27.67 -22.93 -45.96
N PHE A 256 -28.84 -22.77 -46.59
CA PHE A 256 -29.62 -23.84 -47.14
C PHE A 256 -29.27 -24.08 -48.63
N ASP A 257 -29.48 -25.26 -49.13
CA ASP A 257 -29.18 -25.59 -50.53
C ASP A 257 -30.01 -24.78 -51.55
N ASN A 258 -31.19 -24.31 -51.15
CA ASN A 258 -32.03 -23.41 -51.93
C ASN A 258 -31.57 -21.94 -51.94
N GLY A 259 -30.40 -21.63 -51.36
CA GLY A 259 -29.83 -20.30 -51.25
C GLY A 259 -30.38 -19.46 -50.08
N GLY A 260 -31.32 -19.95 -49.28
CA GLY A 260 -31.82 -19.29 -48.07
C GLY A 260 -30.75 -19.24 -47.00
N LEU A 261 -30.75 -18.17 -46.22
CA LEU A 261 -29.83 -17.94 -45.10
C LEU A 261 -30.61 -17.92 -43.79
N LEU A 262 -30.21 -18.74 -42.83
CA LEU A 262 -30.70 -18.66 -41.45
C LEU A 262 -29.75 -17.74 -40.66
N ARG A 263 -30.31 -16.69 -40.08
CA ARG A 263 -29.56 -15.69 -39.35
C ARG A 263 -29.82 -15.74 -37.86
N LEU A 264 -28.96 -15.11 -37.06
CA LEU A 264 -29.09 -15.10 -35.60
C LEU A 264 -30.44 -14.49 -35.15
N LYS A 265 -30.96 -13.46 -35.80
CA LYS A 265 -32.28 -12.88 -35.53
C LYS A 265 -33.45 -13.86 -35.68
N ASP A 266 -33.29 -14.89 -36.46
CA ASP A 266 -34.35 -15.90 -36.70
C ASP A 266 -34.49 -16.85 -35.49
N VAL A 267 -33.42 -17.04 -34.70
CA VAL A 267 -33.37 -17.98 -33.58
C VAL A 267 -33.15 -17.28 -32.22
N GLY A 268 -32.98 -15.96 -32.24
CA GLY A 268 -32.74 -15.21 -31.01
C GLY A 268 -32.89 -13.70 -31.20
N ARG A 269 -32.56 -12.95 -30.16
CA ARG A 269 -32.49 -11.48 -30.19
C ARG A 269 -31.16 -11.01 -29.61
N VAL A 270 -30.65 -9.95 -30.17
CA VAL A 270 -29.43 -9.28 -29.68
C VAL A 270 -29.84 -7.99 -28.96
N VAL A 271 -29.27 -7.75 -27.80
CA VAL A 271 -29.51 -6.55 -26.99
C VAL A 271 -28.19 -6.05 -26.45
N LEU A 272 -27.94 -4.76 -26.60
CA LEU A 272 -26.84 -4.12 -25.92
C LEU A 272 -27.21 -3.94 -24.43
N GLY A 273 -26.38 -4.45 -23.53
CA GLY A 273 -26.66 -4.42 -22.10
C GLY A 273 -25.44 -4.68 -21.23
N GLN A 274 -25.68 -4.97 -19.98
CA GLN A 274 -24.61 -5.26 -19.00
C GLN A 274 -24.03 -6.66 -19.24
N LYS A 275 -22.72 -6.80 -19.16
CA LYS A 275 -22.03 -8.11 -19.20
C LYS A 275 -22.39 -8.97 -18.00
N SER A 276 -22.62 -8.37 -16.83
CA SER A 276 -22.99 -9.04 -15.58
C SER A 276 -24.08 -8.27 -14.86
N TYR A 277 -25.10 -8.96 -14.33
CA TYR A 277 -26.21 -8.37 -13.57
C TYR A 277 -26.03 -8.46 -12.04
N GLY A 278 -24.98 -9.08 -11.57
CA GLY A 278 -24.86 -9.49 -10.16
C GLY A 278 -24.24 -8.47 -9.21
N ARG A 279 -23.81 -7.30 -9.67
CA ARG A 279 -23.12 -6.33 -8.82
C ARG A 279 -23.64 -4.93 -9.08
N THR A 280 -24.25 -4.33 -8.07
CA THR A 280 -24.66 -2.93 -8.08
C THR A 280 -24.12 -2.32 -6.79
N ALA A 281 -23.28 -1.30 -6.89
CA ALA A 281 -22.94 -0.46 -5.75
C ALA A 281 -24.03 0.60 -5.57
N MET A 282 -24.28 1.00 -4.32
CA MET A 282 -25.17 2.09 -3.96
C MET A 282 -24.38 3.08 -3.10
N ASN A 283 -24.68 4.37 -3.26
CA ASN A 283 -24.19 5.39 -2.34
C ASN A 283 -24.95 5.35 -1.03
N LEU A 284 -24.59 6.20 -0.08
CA LEU A 284 -25.26 6.28 1.23
C LEU A 284 -26.73 6.71 1.14
N GLN A 285 -27.11 7.37 0.05
CA GLN A 285 -28.48 7.82 -0.22
C GLN A 285 -29.34 6.73 -0.90
N GLY A 286 -28.78 5.55 -1.18
CA GLY A 286 -29.46 4.45 -1.85
C GLY A 286 -29.52 4.59 -3.38
N GLU A 287 -28.80 5.53 -3.95
CA GLU A 287 -28.70 5.71 -5.40
C GLU A 287 -27.65 4.76 -5.99
N ARG A 288 -27.85 4.38 -7.24
CA ARG A 288 -26.88 3.57 -7.96
C ARG A 288 -25.57 4.33 -8.14
N SER A 289 -24.48 3.71 -7.71
CA SER A 289 -23.15 4.29 -7.81
C SER A 289 -22.16 3.25 -8.36
N VAL A 290 -21.03 3.74 -8.84
CA VAL A 290 -19.88 2.93 -9.20
C VAL A 290 -18.74 3.36 -8.29
N ALA A 291 -18.09 2.42 -7.62
CA ALA A 291 -16.96 2.70 -6.76
C ALA A 291 -15.64 2.42 -7.49
N VAL A 292 -14.64 3.26 -7.24
CA VAL A 292 -13.28 3.09 -7.74
C VAL A 292 -12.35 2.97 -6.56
N GLY A 293 -11.73 1.80 -6.41
CA GLY A 293 -10.71 1.56 -5.40
C GLY A 293 -9.32 1.83 -5.97
N LEU A 294 -8.57 2.65 -5.27
CA LEU A 294 -7.18 2.98 -5.57
C LEU A 294 -6.28 2.27 -4.59
N TYR A 295 -5.33 1.53 -5.12
CA TYR A 295 -4.34 0.80 -4.35
C TYR A 295 -2.98 1.47 -4.51
N GLN A 296 -2.27 1.64 -3.41
CA GLN A 296 -0.93 2.21 -3.50
C GLN A 296 0.09 1.16 -3.93
N ARG A 297 1.18 1.62 -4.52
CA ARG A 297 2.35 0.79 -4.83
C ARG A 297 3.12 0.52 -3.54
N ASP A 298 3.67 -0.70 -3.43
CA ASP A 298 4.51 -1.07 -2.28
C ASP A 298 5.64 -0.04 -2.09
N GLY A 299 5.81 0.44 -0.85
CA GLY A 299 6.80 1.47 -0.48
C GLY A 299 6.46 2.90 -0.93
N ALA A 300 5.26 3.16 -1.44
CA ALA A 300 4.83 4.53 -1.74
C ALA A 300 4.30 5.22 -0.47
N ASN A 301 4.52 6.54 -0.38
CA ASN A 301 4.00 7.34 0.73
C ASN A 301 2.51 7.61 0.55
N ALA A 302 1.67 7.03 1.41
CA ALA A 302 0.21 7.12 1.35
C ALA A 302 -0.31 8.57 1.32
N LEU A 303 0.25 9.45 2.17
CA LEU A 303 -0.15 10.86 2.25
C LEU A 303 0.18 11.63 0.96
N GLN A 304 1.36 11.36 0.38
CA GLN A 304 1.77 12.01 -0.86
C GLN A 304 0.94 11.52 -2.04
N VAL A 305 0.71 10.21 -2.13
CA VAL A 305 -0.11 9.60 -3.21
C VAL A 305 -1.54 10.10 -3.12
N SER A 306 -2.16 10.13 -1.93
CA SER A 306 -3.51 10.65 -1.73
C SER A 306 -3.63 12.11 -2.16
N ARG A 307 -2.66 12.98 -1.81
CA ARG A 307 -2.64 14.38 -2.26
C ARG A 307 -2.56 14.48 -3.78
N SER A 308 -1.64 13.72 -4.39
CA SER A 308 -1.49 13.72 -5.86
C SER A 308 -2.76 13.26 -6.57
N ILE A 309 -3.48 12.27 -6.01
CA ILE A 309 -4.76 11.80 -6.54
C ILE A 309 -5.82 12.88 -6.40
N LYS A 310 -5.94 13.53 -5.23
CA LYS A 310 -6.90 14.61 -4.99
C LYS A 310 -6.67 15.79 -5.95
N ASP A 311 -5.42 16.20 -6.14
CA ASP A 311 -5.04 17.27 -7.07
C ASP A 311 -5.40 16.90 -8.53
N GLN A 312 -5.15 15.65 -8.92
CA GLN A 312 -5.50 15.18 -10.27
C GLN A 312 -7.00 15.07 -10.46
N LEU A 313 -7.75 14.59 -9.45
CA LEU A 313 -9.21 14.54 -9.50
C LEU A 313 -9.82 15.94 -9.65
N GLN A 314 -9.29 16.93 -8.95
CA GLN A 314 -9.74 18.33 -9.08
C GLN A 314 -9.51 18.87 -10.49
N GLN A 315 -8.41 18.50 -11.15
CA GLN A 315 -8.17 18.88 -12.56
C GLN A 315 -9.12 18.15 -13.52
N LEU A 316 -9.46 16.90 -13.23
CA LEU A 316 -10.34 16.08 -14.06
C LEU A 316 -11.83 16.39 -13.85
N GLU A 317 -12.20 17.03 -12.74
CA GLU A 317 -13.60 17.33 -12.41
C GLU A 317 -14.30 18.16 -13.50
N SER A 318 -13.56 19.07 -14.15
CA SER A 318 -14.06 19.84 -15.29
C SER A 318 -14.44 18.99 -16.51
N ASN A 319 -13.90 17.77 -16.61
CA ASN A 319 -14.12 16.85 -17.71
C ASN A 319 -15.16 15.77 -17.37
N PHE A 320 -15.78 15.83 -16.18
CA PHE A 320 -16.79 14.87 -15.79
C PHE A 320 -18.06 15.04 -16.64
N PRO A 321 -18.72 13.94 -16.98
CA PRO A 321 -20.01 14.00 -17.66
C PRO A 321 -21.02 14.79 -16.81
N PRO A 322 -21.93 15.58 -17.44
CA PRO A 322 -22.91 16.38 -16.70
C PRO A 322 -23.72 15.51 -15.71
N GLY A 323 -23.86 15.99 -14.46
CA GLY A 323 -24.62 15.29 -13.42
C GLY A 323 -23.92 14.11 -12.77
N VAL A 324 -22.66 13.83 -13.08
CA VAL A 324 -21.84 12.87 -12.36
C VAL A 324 -21.26 13.56 -11.12
N GLU A 325 -21.53 12.99 -9.96
CA GLU A 325 -21.05 13.49 -8.68
C GLU A 325 -19.96 12.54 -8.13
N LEU A 326 -18.85 13.12 -7.66
CA LEU A 326 -17.76 12.42 -6.98
C LEU A 326 -17.97 12.51 -5.48
N SER A 327 -17.90 11.37 -4.80
CA SER A 327 -17.85 11.28 -3.34
C SER A 327 -16.62 10.52 -2.89
N LEU A 328 -15.92 11.03 -1.89
CA LEU A 328 -14.82 10.33 -1.23
C LEU A 328 -15.43 9.43 -0.14
N ILE A 329 -15.39 8.12 -0.34
CA ILE A 329 -16.00 7.14 0.57
C ILE A 329 -15.00 6.77 1.69
N VAL A 330 -13.76 6.48 1.30
CA VAL A 330 -12.68 6.11 2.23
C VAL A 330 -11.40 6.79 1.75
N ASP A 331 -10.68 7.40 2.67
CA ASP A 331 -9.30 7.82 2.50
C ASP A 331 -8.47 7.33 3.69
N VAL A 332 -7.63 6.35 3.43
CA VAL A 332 -6.73 5.79 4.46
C VAL A 332 -5.67 6.82 4.85
N ALA A 333 -5.25 7.68 3.92
CA ALA A 333 -4.27 8.72 4.20
C ALA A 333 -4.77 9.74 5.22
N ASP A 334 -6.05 10.12 5.19
CA ASP A 334 -6.64 11.00 6.21
C ASP A 334 -6.61 10.32 7.59
N THR A 335 -6.91 9.01 7.66
CA THR A 335 -6.80 8.23 8.91
C THR A 335 -5.37 8.17 9.42
N VAL A 336 -4.40 7.96 8.52
CA VAL A 336 -2.96 7.96 8.86
C VAL A 336 -2.55 9.32 9.41
N GLN A 337 -2.96 10.40 8.76
CA GLN A 337 -2.68 11.76 9.22
C GLN A 337 -3.26 12.03 10.61
N ASP A 338 -4.52 11.68 10.84
CA ASP A 338 -5.19 11.82 12.13
C ASP A 338 -4.47 11.03 13.24
N ASN A 339 -4.03 9.81 12.94
CA ASN A 339 -3.28 8.98 13.89
C ASN A 339 -1.91 9.60 14.24
N LEU A 340 -1.20 10.12 13.23
CA LEU A 340 0.07 10.82 13.43
C LEU A 340 -0.12 12.09 14.28
N ASP A 341 -1.10 12.91 13.98
CA ASP A 341 -1.40 14.15 14.70
C ASP A 341 -1.78 13.86 16.15
N ARG A 342 -2.59 12.84 16.40
CA ARG A 342 -2.94 12.37 17.76
C ARG A 342 -1.71 11.89 18.51
N THR A 343 -0.84 11.09 17.85
CA THR A 343 0.36 10.55 18.50
C THR A 343 1.38 11.65 18.80
N LEU A 344 1.55 12.61 17.88
CA LEU A 344 2.39 13.79 18.13
C LEU A 344 1.84 14.66 19.27
N SER A 345 0.54 14.84 19.37
CA SER A 345 -0.07 15.54 20.49
C SER A 345 0.15 14.80 21.81
N THR A 346 0.04 13.47 21.81
CA THR A 346 0.32 12.62 22.97
C THR A 346 1.80 12.74 23.39
N LEU A 347 2.74 12.72 22.42
CA LEU A 347 4.16 12.93 22.69
C LEU A 347 4.44 14.30 23.32
N ARG A 348 3.85 15.34 22.76
CA ARG A 348 3.92 16.69 23.33
C ARG A 348 3.39 16.74 24.77
N ASP A 349 2.22 16.15 25.00
CA ASP A 349 1.55 16.14 26.30
C ASP A 349 2.36 15.31 27.33
N ALA A 350 2.98 14.20 26.89
CA ALA A 350 3.88 13.42 27.72
C ALA A 350 5.12 14.22 28.13
N VAL A 351 5.74 14.96 27.21
CA VAL A 351 6.89 15.83 27.51
C VAL A 351 6.49 16.94 28.47
N ILE A 352 5.33 17.58 28.27
CA ILE A 352 4.83 18.63 29.17
C ILE A 352 4.56 18.06 30.56
N LEU A 353 3.92 16.90 30.66
CA LEU A 353 3.63 16.27 31.94
C LEU A 353 4.92 15.91 32.69
N VAL A 354 5.91 15.35 32.00
CA VAL A 354 7.21 15.04 32.56
C VAL A 354 7.89 16.31 33.09
N LEU A 355 7.89 17.40 32.31
CA LEU A 355 8.43 18.68 32.74
C LEU A 355 7.74 19.23 33.99
N LEU A 356 6.41 19.12 34.05
CA LEU A 356 5.59 19.55 35.20
C LEU A 356 5.98 18.73 36.46
N VAL A 357 6.08 17.42 36.34
CA VAL A 357 6.51 16.54 37.42
C VAL A 357 7.94 16.91 37.88
N LEU A 358 8.84 17.15 36.93
CA LEU A 358 10.22 17.59 37.25
C LEU A 358 10.26 18.89 38.03
N VAL A 359 9.49 19.88 37.61
CA VAL A 359 9.39 21.18 38.33
C VAL A 359 8.85 20.98 39.73
N LEU A 360 7.85 20.11 39.90
CA LEU A 360 7.25 19.79 41.21
C LEU A 360 8.25 19.11 42.16
N PHE A 361 9.00 18.12 41.67
CA PHE A 361 9.92 17.34 42.53
C PHE A 361 11.23 18.06 42.77
N LEU A 362 11.81 18.73 41.78
CA LEU A 362 13.07 19.45 41.93
C LEU A 362 12.89 20.84 42.66
N GLY A 363 11.64 21.33 42.80
CA GLY A 363 11.29 22.56 43.49
C GLY A 363 11.86 23.84 42.85
N ARG A 364 12.65 23.73 41.78
CA ARG A 364 13.34 24.83 41.09
C ARG A 364 13.15 24.66 39.58
N TRP A 365 12.41 25.58 38.96
CA TRP A 365 12.11 25.49 37.53
C TRP A 365 13.37 25.53 36.63
N ARG A 366 14.44 26.24 37.08
CA ARG A 366 15.71 26.28 36.33
C ARG A 366 16.41 24.92 36.24
N LEU A 367 16.33 24.11 37.31
CA LEU A 367 16.91 22.79 37.36
C LEU A 367 16.13 21.82 36.46
N ALA A 368 14.81 21.93 36.44
CA ALA A 368 13.94 21.12 35.60
C ALA A 368 14.11 21.40 34.10
N MET A 369 14.55 22.60 33.73
CA MET A 369 14.82 22.93 32.31
C MET A 369 15.99 22.14 31.72
N ILE A 370 16.94 21.67 32.53
CA ILE A 370 18.11 20.92 32.05
C ILE A 370 17.69 19.56 31.47
N PRO A 371 17.05 18.64 32.22
CA PRO A 371 16.50 17.46 31.64
C PRO A 371 15.41 17.75 30.61
N GLY A 372 14.66 18.86 30.76
CA GLY A 372 13.63 19.30 29.83
C GLY A 372 14.13 19.60 28.43
N ILE A 373 15.35 20.08 28.26
CA ILE A 373 15.99 20.26 26.94
C ILE A 373 16.64 18.96 26.45
N ALA A 374 17.18 18.17 27.38
CA ALA A 374 17.84 16.89 27.00
C ALA A 374 16.88 15.89 26.40
N VAL A 375 15.62 15.83 26.87
CA VAL A 375 14.59 14.89 26.38
C VAL A 375 14.28 15.08 24.89
N PRO A 376 13.88 16.27 24.41
CA PRO A 376 13.66 16.48 22.98
C PRO A 376 14.88 16.15 22.11
N VAL A 377 16.10 16.47 22.58
CA VAL A 377 17.33 16.17 21.84
C VAL A 377 17.53 14.65 21.70
N ALA A 378 17.27 13.88 22.75
CA ALA A 378 17.38 12.42 22.70
C ALA A 378 16.29 11.79 21.82
N LEU A 379 15.05 12.27 21.93
CA LEU A 379 13.93 11.77 21.12
C LEU A 379 14.10 12.08 19.63
N VAL A 380 14.47 13.31 19.30
CA VAL A 380 14.75 13.70 17.91
C VAL A 380 16.02 12.98 17.39
N GLY A 381 17.03 12.83 18.25
CA GLY A 381 18.25 12.07 17.92
C GLY A 381 17.96 10.61 17.58
N SER A 382 16.99 9.97 18.25
CA SER A 382 16.64 8.57 17.99
C SER A 382 16.14 8.33 16.56
N LEU A 383 15.56 9.35 15.90
CA LEU A 383 15.11 9.28 14.50
C LEU A 383 16.28 9.06 13.53
N VAL A 384 17.50 9.40 13.92
CA VAL A 384 18.71 9.08 13.14
C VAL A 384 18.90 7.57 13.08
N VAL A 385 18.73 6.87 14.20
CA VAL A 385 18.84 5.39 14.27
C VAL A 385 17.75 4.74 13.43
N VAL A 386 16.52 5.25 13.54
CA VAL A 386 15.38 4.78 12.75
C VAL A 386 15.66 4.93 11.25
N ARG A 387 16.18 6.08 10.80
CA ARG A 387 16.52 6.32 9.41
C ARG A 387 17.66 5.41 8.92
N LEU A 388 18.69 5.24 9.72
CA LEU A 388 19.83 4.39 9.37
C LEU A 388 19.45 2.90 9.29
N SER A 389 18.41 2.47 10.00
CA SER A 389 17.87 1.11 9.91
C SER A 389 17.00 0.90 8.64
N GLY A 390 16.73 1.94 7.84
CA GLY A 390 15.85 1.88 6.68
C GLY A 390 14.36 1.79 7.02
N SER A 391 13.98 2.06 8.28
CA SER A 391 12.58 2.08 8.72
C SER A 391 11.95 3.44 8.39
N GLU A 392 10.66 3.44 8.04
CA GLU A 392 9.86 4.64 7.86
C GLU A 392 9.19 5.06 9.18
N LEU A 393 8.85 6.34 9.29
CA LEU A 393 8.17 6.86 10.47
C LEU A 393 6.73 6.36 10.49
N ASN A 394 6.37 5.61 11.53
CA ASN A 394 5.03 5.06 11.70
C ASN A 394 4.51 5.26 13.13
N SER A 395 3.23 4.97 13.33
CA SER A 395 2.58 5.10 14.64
C SER A 395 3.28 4.31 15.74
N LEU A 396 3.92 3.18 15.43
CA LEU A 396 4.63 2.36 16.41
C LEU A 396 5.95 3.00 16.86
N ILE A 397 6.69 3.64 15.96
CA ILE A 397 7.89 4.41 16.30
C ILE A 397 7.52 5.58 17.22
N LEU A 398 6.46 6.33 16.86
CA LEU A 398 5.98 7.43 17.68
C LEU A 398 5.54 6.95 19.07
N PHE A 399 4.83 5.82 19.15
CA PHE A 399 4.48 5.17 20.41
C PHE A 399 5.73 4.77 21.22
N GLY A 400 6.74 4.22 20.56
CA GLY A 400 8.05 3.92 21.15
C GLY A 400 8.71 5.17 21.72
N LEU A 401 8.62 6.34 21.03
CA LEU A 401 9.14 7.62 21.52
C LEU A 401 8.36 8.13 22.73
N VAL A 402 7.03 7.95 22.77
CA VAL A 402 6.22 8.29 23.97
C VAL A 402 6.69 7.47 25.17
N LEU A 403 6.89 6.15 25.01
CA LEU A 403 7.42 5.28 26.07
C LEU A 403 8.85 5.67 26.46
N ALA A 404 9.69 5.99 25.48
CA ALA A 404 11.06 6.39 25.72
C ALA A 404 11.16 7.70 26.52
N THR A 405 10.15 8.59 26.44
CA THR A 405 10.16 9.87 27.17
C THR A 405 10.38 9.66 28.68
N GLY A 406 9.73 8.66 29.28
CA GLY A 406 9.90 8.34 30.70
C GLY A 406 11.29 7.77 31.02
N ILE A 407 11.82 6.91 30.13
CA ILE A 407 13.13 6.26 30.32
C ILE A 407 14.29 7.27 30.16
N VAL A 408 14.17 8.13 29.15
CA VAL A 408 15.20 9.13 28.79
C VAL A 408 15.39 10.19 29.89
N VAL A 409 14.31 10.53 30.59
CA VAL A 409 14.34 11.53 31.65
C VAL A 409 15.15 11.06 32.86
N ASP A 410 15.11 9.76 33.17
CA ASP A 410 15.72 9.20 34.38
C ASP A 410 17.24 9.46 34.45
N ASP A 411 17.98 9.22 33.37
CA ASP A 411 19.41 9.46 33.28
C ASP A 411 19.75 10.94 33.57
N ALA A 412 18.96 11.86 33.04
CA ALA A 412 19.19 13.30 33.21
C ALA A 412 18.82 13.79 34.63
N ILE A 413 17.79 13.18 35.26
CA ILE A 413 17.38 13.50 36.64
C ILE A 413 18.49 13.15 37.62
N VAL A 414 18.97 11.89 37.57
CA VAL A 414 19.97 11.38 38.50
C VAL A 414 21.23 12.26 38.51
N VAL A 415 21.71 12.59 37.31
CA VAL A 415 22.90 13.47 37.19
C VAL A 415 22.61 14.89 37.68
N THR A 416 21.45 15.47 37.34
CA THR A 416 21.07 16.81 37.73
C THR A 416 20.90 16.95 39.22
N GLU A 417 20.28 15.96 39.88
CA GLU A 417 20.02 15.92 41.32
C GLU A 417 21.33 15.85 42.13
N ASP A 418 22.24 14.96 41.74
CA ASP A 418 23.52 14.81 42.44
C ASP A 418 24.37 16.08 42.32
N ILE A 419 24.44 16.69 41.13
CA ILE A 419 25.14 17.99 40.95
C ILE A 419 24.50 19.06 41.83
N ALA A 420 23.17 19.19 41.86
CA ALA A 420 22.45 20.15 42.64
C ALA A 420 22.74 19.98 44.17
N SER A 421 22.67 18.73 44.65
CA SER A 421 22.97 18.39 46.05
C SER A 421 24.39 18.74 46.46
N ARG A 422 25.38 18.55 45.59
CA ARG A 422 26.79 18.94 45.86
C ARG A 422 26.98 20.45 45.90
N ILE A 423 26.33 21.17 45.01
CA ILE A 423 26.35 22.64 45.01
C ILE A 423 25.71 23.17 46.30
N GLU A 424 24.60 22.60 46.76
CA GLU A 424 23.96 22.95 48.03
C GLU A 424 24.87 22.68 49.27
N ARG A 425 25.76 21.69 49.15
CA ARG A 425 26.80 21.42 50.18
C ARG A 425 28.01 22.37 50.11
N GLY A 426 28.03 23.31 49.16
CA GLY A 426 29.05 24.32 49.02
C GLY A 426 30.16 24.01 48.03
N GLU A 427 30.04 22.97 47.20
CA GLU A 427 31.01 22.72 46.15
C GLU A 427 30.84 23.72 44.99
N ALA A 428 31.95 24.16 44.39
CA ALA A 428 31.88 24.99 43.20
C ALA A 428 31.21 24.23 42.04
N PRO A 429 30.35 24.86 41.20
CA PRO A 429 29.56 24.18 40.19
C PRO A 429 30.37 23.26 39.26
N GLN A 430 31.56 23.68 38.86
CA GLN A 430 32.43 22.86 38.00
C GLN A 430 32.98 21.64 38.74
N GLN A 431 33.37 21.79 40.01
CA GLN A 431 33.87 20.69 40.84
C GLN A 431 32.75 19.70 41.18
N ALA A 432 31.55 20.21 41.48
CA ALA A 432 30.36 19.42 41.73
C ALA A 432 30.03 18.55 40.51
N ALA A 433 30.07 19.10 39.29
CA ALA A 433 29.85 18.35 38.06
C ALA A 433 30.95 17.29 37.78
N GLU A 434 32.24 17.65 38.04
CA GLU A 434 33.35 16.66 37.87
C GLU A 434 33.25 15.52 38.88
N HIS A 435 32.91 15.78 40.14
CA HIS A 435 32.72 14.75 41.16
C HIS A 435 31.49 13.87 40.88
N ALA A 436 30.35 14.48 40.55
CA ALA A 436 29.14 13.75 40.18
C ALA A 436 29.40 12.80 39.03
N MET A 437 30.06 13.27 37.97
CA MET A 437 30.37 12.43 36.81
C MET A 437 31.41 11.33 37.10
N ALA A 438 32.34 11.56 38.00
CA ALA A 438 33.31 10.54 38.42
C ALA A 438 32.62 9.39 39.13
N GLU A 439 31.54 9.63 39.84
CA GLU A 439 30.77 8.64 40.61
C GLU A 439 29.66 8.00 39.76
N LEU A 440 28.87 8.80 39.07
CA LEU A 440 27.65 8.35 38.39
C LEU A 440 27.86 7.86 36.95
N ALA A 441 28.92 8.29 36.24
CA ALA A 441 29.07 7.94 34.82
C ALA A 441 29.09 6.43 34.56
N SER A 442 29.68 5.64 35.46
CA SER A 442 29.70 4.17 35.32
C SER A 442 28.33 3.56 35.55
N ALA A 443 27.55 4.10 36.47
CA ALA A 443 26.22 3.64 36.79
C ALA A 443 25.25 3.96 35.61
N VAL A 444 25.26 5.20 35.09
CA VAL A 444 24.44 5.65 33.95
C VAL A 444 24.74 4.82 32.72
N VAL A 445 26.01 4.56 32.38
CA VAL A 445 26.36 3.70 31.24
C VAL A 445 25.90 2.26 31.47
N ALA A 446 26.04 1.74 32.69
CA ALA A 446 25.62 0.38 33.01
C ALA A 446 24.09 0.20 32.91
N THR A 447 23.31 1.15 33.48
CA THR A 447 21.84 1.11 33.39
C THR A 447 21.37 1.21 31.94
N SER A 448 21.93 2.12 31.16
CA SER A 448 21.59 2.27 29.74
C SER A 448 21.96 1.03 28.90
N LEU A 449 23.10 0.38 29.18
CA LEU A 449 23.46 -0.89 28.53
C LEU A 449 22.51 -2.02 28.90
N VAL A 450 22.08 -2.12 30.17
CA VAL A 450 21.10 -3.11 30.61
C VAL A 450 19.76 -2.87 29.90
N LEU A 451 19.29 -1.63 29.84
CA LEU A 451 18.05 -1.27 29.15
C LEU A 451 18.16 -1.58 27.65
N ALA A 452 19.25 -1.21 27.01
CA ALA A 452 19.48 -1.51 25.59
C ALA A 452 19.49 -3.04 25.33
N ALA A 453 20.13 -3.81 26.25
CA ALA A 453 20.17 -5.27 26.14
C ALA A 453 18.80 -5.93 26.20
N VAL A 454 17.81 -5.33 26.87
CA VAL A 454 16.42 -5.83 26.89
C VAL A 454 15.75 -5.71 25.51
N PHE A 455 16.11 -4.69 24.71
CA PHE A 455 15.51 -4.48 23.39
C PHE A 455 16.23 -5.22 22.25
N ILE A 456 17.49 -5.67 22.44
CA ILE A 456 18.23 -6.44 21.42
C ILE A 456 17.49 -7.72 20.99
N PRO A 457 16.95 -8.58 21.89
CA PRO A 457 16.19 -9.75 21.47
C PRO A 457 14.99 -9.44 20.60
N VAL A 458 14.33 -8.28 20.82
CA VAL A 458 13.17 -7.84 20.03
C VAL A 458 13.57 -7.57 18.57
N LEU A 459 14.78 -7.04 18.36
CA LEU A 459 15.32 -6.79 17.01
C LEU A 459 15.62 -8.10 16.25
N LEU A 460 15.79 -9.21 16.97
CA LEU A 460 16.14 -10.51 16.41
C LEU A 460 14.93 -11.43 16.20
N ILE A 461 13.72 -11.02 16.57
CA ILE A 461 12.49 -11.79 16.35
C ILE A 461 12.23 -11.93 14.84
N PRO A 462 12.16 -13.16 14.30
CA PRO A 462 11.90 -13.34 12.87
C PRO A 462 10.40 -13.20 12.53
N GLY A 463 10.11 -12.99 11.25
CA GLY A 463 8.75 -13.00 10.71
C GLY A 463 7.97 -11.71 10.96
N SER A 464 6.65 -11.80 10.82
CA SER A 464 5.74 -10.62 10.88
C SER A 464 5.69 -9.97 12.27
N ILE A 465 5.82 -10.79 13.34
CA ILE A 465 5.87 -10.30 14.73
C ILE A 465 7.12 -9.45 14.95
N GLY A 466 8.26 -9.90 14.46
CA GLY A 466 9.51 -9.12 14.54
C GLY A 466 9.38 -7.80 13.81
N ARG A 467 8.86 -7.78 12.59
CA ARG A 467 8.64 -6.54 11.83
C ARG A 467 7.70 -5.55 12.54
N LEU A 468 6.74 -6.04 13.32
CA LEU A 468 5.84 -5.20 14.11
C LEU A 468 6.54 -4.51 15.28
N TYR A 469 7.36 -5.24 16.03
CA TYR A 469 7.99 -4.73 17.26
C TYR A 469 9.36 -4.09 17.04
N GLN A 470 10.05 -4.41 15.96
CA GLN A 470 11.37 -3.86 15.62
C GLN A 470 11.40 -2.32 15.58
N PRO A 471 10.41 -1.60 14.98
CA PRO A 471 10.38 -0.14 14.99
C PRO A 471 10.33 0.47 16.40
N ILE A 472 9.56 -0.13 17.30
CA ILE A 472 9.47 0.29 18.70
C ILE A 472 10.82 0.12 19.39
N ALA A 473 11.45 -1.05 19.21
CA ALA A 473 12.75 -1.34 19.82
C ALA A 473 13.86 -0.41 19.30
N LEU A 474 13.84 -0.06 18.00
CA LEU A 474 14.76 0.90 17.40
C LEU A 474 14.57 2.32 17.97
N ALA A 475 13.31 2.76 18.09
CA ALA A 475 12.99 4.08 18.64
C ALA A 475 13.44 4.21 20.09
N ILE A 476 13.11 3.22 20.95
CA ILE A 476 13.50 3.23 22.36
C ILE A 476 15.01 3.05 22.51
N GLY A 477 15.62 2.10 21.82
CA GLY A 477 17.07 1.88 21.87
C GLY A 477 17.88 3.08 21.40
N GLY A 478 17.43 3.73 20.33
CA GLY A 478 17.99 5.00 19.84
C GLY A 478 17.86 6.13 20.87
N ALA A 479 16.68 6.27 21.50
CA ALA A 479 16.43 7.28 22.52
C ALA A 479 17.32 7.06 23.77
N ILE A 480 17.50 5.81 24.24
CA ILE A 480 18.40 5.47 25.33
C ILE A 480 19.85 5.84 24.98
N LEU A 481 20.31 5.51 23.77
CA LEU A 481 21.66 5.83 23.31
C LEU A 481 21.92 7.34 23.37
N PHE A 482 21.02 8.15 22.81
CA PHE A 482 21.18 9.60 22.81
C PHE A 482 20.91 10.22 24.18
N SER A 483 20.07 9.62 25.04
CA SER A 483 19.90 10.02 26.44
C SER A 483 21.21 9.91 27.21
N THR A 484 21.86 8.75 27.13
CA THR A 484 23.14 8.52 27.80
C THR A 484 24.20 9.48 27.31
N LEU A 485 24.30 9.71 26.00
CA LEU A 485 25.23 10.70 25.43
C LEU A 485 24.95 12.12 25.97
N ASN A 486 23.68 12.52 26.05
CA ASN A 486 23.28 13.81 26.59
C ASN A 486 23.54 13.93 28.11
N ALA A 487 23.23 12.88 28.89
CA ALA A 487 23.47 12.87 30.31
C ALA A 487 24.98 13.03 30.65
N LEU A 488 25.83 12.34 29.88
CA LEU A 488 27.29 12.40 30.06
C LEU A 488 27.94 13.69 29.53
N SER A 489 27.25 14.45 28.68
CA SER A 489 27.80 15.63 28.02
C SER A 489 27.06 16.92 28.38
N PHE A 490 25.84 17.08 27.91
CA PHE A 490 25.08 18.33 27.92
C PHE A 490 24.55 18.70 29.32
N THR A 491 24.09 17.69 30.08
CA THR A 491 23.56 17.92 31.44
C THR A 491 24.61 18.54 32.37
N CYS A 492 25.83 18.08 32.27
CA CYS A 492 26.95 18.63 33.07
C CYS A 492 27.32 20.07 32.70
N LEU A 493 27.16 20.42 31.43
CA LEU A 493 27.53 21.74 30.93
C LEU A 493 26.58 22.83 31.40
N LEU A 494 25.29 22.61 31.42
CA LEU A 494 24.29 23.59 31.79
C LEU A 494 24.47 24.08 33.24
N TYR A 495 25.07 23.27 34.13
CA TYR A 495 25.42 23.63 35.47
C TYR A 495 26.71 24.46 35.59
N THR A 496 27.63 24.27 34.64
CA THR A 496 28.95 24.97 34.70
C THR A 496 28.96 26.29 33.91
N SER A 497 27.88 26.59 33.17
CA SER A 497 27.76 27.86 32.43
C SER A 497 27.48 29.00 33.38
N PRO A 498 28.35 30.05 33.46
CA PRO A 498 28.08 31.20 34.31
C PRO A 498 26.80 31.89 33.85
N SER A 499 25.85 32.05 34.79
CA SER A 499 24.68 32.90 34.57
C SER A 499 25.15 34.34 34.32
N PRO A 500 24.61 35.08 33.32
CA PRO A 500 24.99 36.47 33.09
C PRO A 500 24.58 37.45 34.22
N ARG A 501 24.21 36.93 35.39
CA ARG A 501 23.75 37.73 36.55
C ARG A 501 24.16 37.09 37.88
N ASP A 502 25.44 36.88 38.07
CA ASP A 502 26.07 36.81 39.39
C ASP A 502 27.29 37.70 39.41
#